data_a0337d4a0c5245260298017293a05b96
#
_entry.id   a0337d4a0c5245260298017293a05b96
#
_cell.length_a   1.000
_cell.length_b   1.000
_cell.length_c   1.000
_cell.angle_alpha   90.00
_cell.angle_beta   90.00
_cell.angle_gamma   90.00
#
_symmetry.space_group_name_H-M   'P 1'
#
loop_
_entity.id
_entity.type
_entity.pdbx_description
1 polymer ?
#
loop_
_entity_poly.entity_id
_entity_poly.type
_entity_poly.pdbx_seq_one_letter_code
_entity_poly.pdbx_strand_id
1 'polypeptide(L)'
;MRLLSCQLQNIRLHRDLALEFSPRITLIGGTNETGKSTLVEALHRGLFLRASASGAPVEALRSRLSLGQPTVQVNFEAKGDKWLLHKRFSGTTGQVTLRSEASGKQLSGDDAEDLLAQLVGVKKSLGSKQASSVLPTRWAHLWVMQGSAGNNLLDAGKASYDFDALVEQLEHGGGTVVQQSIHDQYVAKQINTAIEENFTTSGLKKNSAL
;
A
#
# COMPACT_ATOMS: atom_id res chain seq x y z
N MET A 1 -4.37 -7.76 -5.05
CA MET A 1 -4.79 -6.53 -5.77
C MET A 1 -4.26 -6.56 -7.20
N ARG A 2 -5.06 -6.13 -8.18
CA ARG A 2 -4.68 -6.04 -9.60
C ARG A 2 -5.10 -4.66 -10.15
N LEU A 3 -4.17 -3.93 -10.75
CA LEU A 3 -4.49 -2.68 -11.44
C LEU A 3 -5.20 -2.97 -12.76
N LEU A 4 -6.23 -2.22 -13.09
CA LEU A 4 -7.01 -2.33 -14.32
C LEU A 4 -6.75 -1.16 -15.25
N SER A 5 -6.82 0.05 -14.74
CA SER A 5 -6.49 1.27 -15.49
C SER A 5 -6.08 2.40 -14.53
N CYS A 6 -5.47 3.42 -15.08
CA CYS A 6 -5.23 4.65 -14.34
C CYS A 6 -5.38 5.88 -15.25
N GLN A 7 -5.72 7.00 -14.62
CA GLN A 7 -5.64 8.33 -15.21
C GLN A 7 -4.89 9.25 -14.25
N LEU A 8 -3.91 9.96 -14.79
CA LEU A 8 -3.07 10.90 -14.06
C LEU A 8 -3.26 12.29 -14.66
N GLN A 9 -3.56 13.27 -13.81
CA GLN A 9 -3.75 14.65 -14.26
C GLN A 9 -2.85 15.60 -13.46
N ASN A 10 -2.25 16.55 -14.17
CA ASN A 10 -1.38 17.59 -13.60
C ASN A 10 -0.20 17.03 -12.78
N ILE A 11 0.41 15.95 -13.26
CA ILE A 11 1.53 15.27 -12.60
C ILE A 11 2.80 15.43 -13.43
N ARG A 12 3.74 16.24 -12.93
CA ARG A 12 5.02 16.56 -13.59
C ARG A 12 4.83 16.90 -15.08
N LEU A 13 5.29 16.03 -15.99
CA LEU A 13 5.16 16.18 -17.44
C LEU A 13 3.78 15.78 -17.98
N HIS A 14 3.03 15.02 -17.20
CA HIS A 14 1.73 14.50 -17.61
C HIS A 14 0.63 15.50 -17.30
N ARG A 15 0.09 16.14 -18.33
CA ARG A 15 -1.09 17.00 -18.21
C ARG A 15 -2.34 16.17 -18.01
N ASP A 16 -2.49 15.14 -18.86
CA ASP A 16 -3.50 14.10 -18.77
C ASP A 16 -2.93 12.82 -19.42
N LEU A 17 -2.83 11.75 -18.65
CA LEU A 17 -2.31 10.46 -19.09
C LEU A 17 -3.29 9.39 -18.66
N ALA A 18 -3.83 8.64 -19.60
CA ALA A 18 -4.65 7.47 -19.33
C ALA A 18 -3.96 6.20 -19.84
N LEU A 19 -4.00 5.15 -19.04
CA LEU A 19 -3.42 3.83 -19.33
C LEU A 19 -4.34 2.72 -18.89
N GLU A 20 -4.41 1.66 -19.68
CA GLU A 20 -5.01 0.38 -19.31
C GLU A 20 -3.92 -0.66 -19.03
N PHE A 21 -4.14 -1.47 -18.01
CA PHE A 21 -3.20 -2.52 -17.63
C PHE A 21 -3.68 -3.88 -18.13
N SER A 22 -2.77 -4.61 -18.77
CA SER A 22 -3.02 -6.00 -19.17
C SER A 22 -3.26 -6.90 -17.94
N PRO A 23 -4.09 -7.93 -18.06
CA PRO A 23 -4.35 -8.86 -16.95
C PRO A 23 -3.11 -9.58 -16.41
N ARG A 24 -2.08 -9.75 -17.21
CA ARG A 24 -0.87 -10.48 -16.84
C ARG A 24 0.34 -9.57 -16.72
N ILE A 25 0.80 -9.01 -17.81
CA ILE A 25 2.02 -8.21 -17.87
C ILE A 25 1.73 -6.96 -18.71
N THR A 26 2.08 -5.80 -18.18
CA THR A 26 2.07 -4.53 -18.89
C THR A 26 3.50 -4.01 -19.01
N LEU A 27 3.98 -3.88 -20.24
CA LEU A 27 5.27 -3.26 -20.51
C LEU A 27 5.08 -1.78 -20.84
N ILE A 28 5.72 -0.91 -20.07
CA ILE A 28 5.70 0.54 -20.31
C ILE A 28 7.07 0.95 -20.86
N GLY A 29 7.13 1.07 -22.18
CA GLY A 29 8.33 1.48 -22.91
C GLY A 29 8.35 2.99 -23.20
N GLY A 30 9.53 3.50 -23.54
CA GLY A 30 9.74 4.89 -23.96
C GLY A 30 11.17 5.34 -23.71
N THR A 31 11.55 6.44 -24.35
CA THR A 31 12.89 7.06 -24.18
C THR A 31 13.07 7.57 -22.74
N ASN A 32 14.29 7.94 -22.38
CA ASN A 32 14.55 8.55 -21.09
C ASN A 32 13.76 9.87 -20.95
N GLU A 33 13.41 10.21 -19.72
CA GLU A 33 12.68 11.45 -19.36
C GLU A 33 11.23 11.56 -19.86
N THR A 34 10.65 10.49 -20.43
CA THR A 34 9.24 10.48 -20.86
C THR A 34 8.24 10.34 -19.71
N GLY A 35 8.70 10.28 -18.46
CA GLY A 35 7.83 10.22 -17.28
C GLY A 35 7.40 8.82 -16.84
N LYS A 36 8.06 7.73 -17.30
CA LYS A 36 7.78 6.34 -16.84
C LYS A 36 7.85 6.19 -15.33
N SER A 37 8.94 6.66 -14.72
CA SER A 37 9.10 6.64 -13.25
C SER A 37 8.07 7.54 -12.55
N THR A 38 7.69 8.65 -13.18
CA THR A 38 6.64 9.54 -12.66
C THR A 38 5.29 8.85 -12.58
N LEU A 39 4.93 8.05 -13.58
CA LEU A 39 3.72 7.24 -13.56
C LEU A 39 3.71 6.28 -12.36
N VAL A 40 4.80 5.53 -12.18
CA VAL A 40 4.93 4.58 -11.07
C VAL A 40 4.86 5.28 -9.72
N GLU A 41 5.56 6.40 -9.56
CA GLU A 41 5.50 7.22 -8.35
C GLU A 41 4.11 7.78 -8.08
N ALA A 42 3.40 8.23 -9.10
CA ALA A 42 2.05 8.77 -8.95
C ALA A 42 1.08 7.69 -8.47
N LEU A 43 1.13 6.51 -9.06
CA LEU A 43 0.33 5.35 -8.62
C LEU A 43 0.66 4.97 -7.18
N HIS A 44 1.94 4.87 -6.84
CA HIS A 44 2.38 4.57 -5.49
C HIS A 44 1.84 5.59 -4.47
N ARG A 45 1.96 6.88 -4.75
CA ARG A 45 1.41 7.92 -3.87
C ARG A 45 -0.12 7.91 -3.84
N GLY A 46 -0.76 7.63 -4.96
CA GLY A 46 -2.21 7.43 -5.02
C GLY A 46 -2.70 6.36 -4.06
N LEU A 47 -1.97 5.26 -3.94
CA LEU A 47 -2.34 4.13 -3.08
C LEU A 47 -1.97 4.34 -1.60
N PHE A 48 -0.83 4.97 -1.30
CA PHE A 48 -0.26 4.97 0.05
C PHE A 48 -0.26 6.32 0.77
N LEU A 49 -0.39 7.43 0.02
CA LEU A 49 -0.34 8.78 0.59
C LEU A 49 -1.76 9.36 0.71
N ARG A 50 -2.09 9.97 1.85
CA ARG A 50 -3.39 10.64 2.05
C ARG A 50 -3.55 11.82 1.09
N ALA A 51 -4.77 12.03 0.61
CA ALA A 51 -5.10 13.18 -0.24
C ALA A 51 -4.82 14.53 0.44
N SER A 52 -4.97 14.57 1.78
CA SER A 52 -4.67 15.73 2.61
C SER A 52 -3.18 15.94 2.90
N ALA A 53 -2.30 15.07 2.40
CA ALA A 53 -0.86 15.23 2.57
C ALA A 53 -0.36 16.48 1.84
N SER A 54 0.73 17.05 2.36
CA SER A 54 1.41 18.24 1.83
C SER A 54 2.93 18.09 1.93
N GLY A 55 3.67 19.07 1.45
CA GLY A 55 5.13 19.09 1.48
C GLY A 55 5.78 18.23 0.41
N ALA A 56 7.04 17.86 0.62
CA ALA A 56 7.90 17.25 -0.40
C ALA A 56 7.29 16.07 -1.16
N PRO A 57 6.58 15.11 -0.54
CA PRO A 57 6.00 13.98 -1.26
C PRO A 57 4.94 14.38 -2.30
N VAL A 58 4.19 15.46 -2.05
CA VAL A 58 3.16 15.98 -2.96
C VAL A 58 3.77 16.96 -3.94
N GLU A 59 4.66 17.84 -3.48
CA GLU A 59 5.36 18.78 -4.35
C GLU A 59 6.15 18.08 -5.45
N ALA A 60 6.73 16.94 -5.14
CA ALA A 60 7.40 16.10 -6.13
C ALA A 60 6.47 15.58 -7.25
N LEU A 61 5.16 15.56 -7.04
CA LEU A 61 4.17 15.20 -8.07
C LEU A 61 3.71 16.40 -8.90
N ARG A 62 3.83 17.62 -8.39
CA ARG A 62 3.25 18.80 -9.05
C ARG A 62 3.80 19.01 -10.45
N SER A 63 2.92 19.34 -11.37
CA SER A 63 3.31 19.81 -12.69
C SER A 63 3.90 21.21 -12.60
N ARG A 64 4.97 21.44 -13.36
CA ARG A 64 5.50 22.78 -13.62
C ARG A 64 4.86 23.40 -14.87
N LEU A 65 4.08 22.61 -15.62
CA LEU A 65 3.48 23.00 -16.89
C LEU A 65 2.00 23.36 -16.78
N SER A 66 1.38 23.10 -15.61
CA SER A 66 -0.03 23.36 -15.36
C SER A 66 -0.25 23.84 -13.93
N LEU A 67 -1.28 24.67 -13.71
CA LEU A 67 -1.68 25.15 -12.39
C LEU A 67 -2.62 24.19 -11.64
N GLY A 68 -3.00 23.06 -12.26
CA GLY A 68 -3.89 22.08 -11.66
C GLY A 68 -3.26 21.33 -10.50
N GLN A 69 -4.10 20.82 -9.60
CA GLN A 69 -3.65 19.96 -8.52
C GLN A 69 -3.37 18.55 -9.04
N PRO A 70 -2.31 17.88 -8.53
CA PRO A 70 -2.04 16.49 -8.89
C PRO A 70 -3.24 15.60 -8.58
N THR A 71 -3.73 14.90 -9.59
CA THR A 71 -4.88 14.01 -9.46
C THR A 71 -4.52 12.63 -9.97
N VAL A 72 -4.87 11.61 -9.20
CA VAL A 72 -4.66 10.20 -9.52
C VAL A 72 -6.01 9.50 -9.45
N GLN A 73 -6.40 8.88 -10.55
CA GLN A 73 -7.52 7.96 -10.61
C GLN A 73 -7.01 6.57 -10.94
N VAL A 74 -7.48 5.56 -10.21
CA VAL A 74 -7.07 4.17 -10.40
C VAL A 74 -8.28 3.27 -10.33
N ASN A 75 -8.46 2.45 -11.35
CA ASN A 75 -9.36 1.30 -11.31
C ASN A 75 -8.53 0.07 -10.96
N PHE A 76 -8.94 -0.64 -9.94
CA PHE A 76 -8.25 -1.85 -9.48
C PHE A 76 -9.22 -2.88 -8.93
N GLU A 77 -8.77 -4.13 -8.89
CA GLU A 77 -9.50 -5.25 -8.30
C GLU A 77 -8.83 -5.66 -6.99
N ALA A 78 -9.61 -5.78 -5.93
CA ALA A 78 -9.16 -6.24 -4.63
C ALA A 78 -10.32 -6.89 -3.87
N LYS A 79 -10.02 -7.97 -3.14
CA LYS A 79 -11.02 -8.72 -2.34
C LYS A 79 -12.27 -9.12 -3.15
N GLY A 80 -12.09 -9.51 -4.42
CA GLY A 80 -13.16 -9.97 -5.30
C GLY A 80 -14.08 -8.88 -5.86
N ASP A 81 -13.79 -7.61 -5.62
CA ASP A 81 -14.54 -6.47 -6.15
C ASP A 81 -13.63 -5.54 -6.96
N LYS A 82 -14.24 -4.76 -7.85
CA LYS A 82 -13.58 -3.69 -8.59
C LYS A 82 -13.83 -2.36 -7.90
N TRP A 83 -12.79 -1.60 -7.79
CA TRP A 83 -12.75 -0.34 -7.07
C TRP A 83 -12.30 0.79 -7.97
N LEU A 84 -12.98 1.93 -7.89
CA LEU A 84 -12.57 3.19 -8.47
C LEU A 84 -12.08 4.11 -7.37
N LEU A 85 -10.78 4.36 -7.34
CA LEU A 85 -10.15 5.37 -6.51
C LEU A 85 -10.01 6.66 -7.30
N HIS A 86 -10.43 7.77 -6.74
CA HIS A 86 -10.10 9.11 -7.23
C HIS A 86 -9.49 9.91 -6.08
N LYS A 87 -8.29 10.45 -6.30
CA LYS A 87 -7.55 11.19 -5.28
C LYS A 87 -6.94 12.46 -5.87
N ARG A 88 -7.28 13.61 -5.28
CA ARG A 88 -6.73 14.92 -5.61
C ARG A 88 -5.91 15.44 -4.44
N PHE A 89 -4.63 15.69 -4.68
CA PHE A 89 -3.70 16.18 -3.66
C PHE A 89 -3.70 17.71 -3.62
N SER A 90 -4.26 18.28 -2.57
CA SER A 90 -4.31 19.74 -2.37
C SER A 90 -4.16 20.16 -0.90
N GLY A 91 -3.34 19.44 -0.13
CA GLY A 91 -3.15 19.68 1.29
C GLY A 91 -4.47 19.51 2.05
N THR A 92 -4.78 20.39 2.97
CA THR A 92 -5.99 20.33 3.81
C THR A 92 -7.30 20.23 3.02
N THR A 93 -7.32 20.68 1.76
CA THR A 93 -8.48 20.57 0.86
C THR A 93 -8.40 19.37 -0.07
N GLY A 94 -7.46 18.45 0.17
CA GLY A 94 -7.30 17.20 -0.57
C GLY A 94 -8.58 16.36 -0.51
N GLN A 95 -8.90 15.73 -1.63
CA GLN A 95 -10.13 14.95 -1.76
C GLN A 95 -9.79 13.52 -2.17
N VAL A 96 -10.48 12.58 -1.56
CA VAL A 96 -10.44 11.17 -1.93
C VAL A 96 -11.84 10.62 -1.99
N THR A 97 -12.11 9.82 -3.01
CA THR A 97 -13.30 8.98 -3.10
C THR A 97 -12.90 7.58 -3.51
N LEU A 98 -13.56 6.60 -2.93
CA LEU A 98 -13.38 5.18 -3.23
C LEU A 98 -14.75 4.57 -3.45
N ARG A 99 -14.99 4.03 -4.65
CA ARG A 99 -16.28 3.46 -5.05
C ARG A 99 -16.12 1.99 -5.38
N SER A 100 -16.99 1.15 -4.81
CA SER A 100 -17.18 -0.25 -5.18
C SER A 100 -18.04 -0.34 -6.44
N GLU A 101 -17.63 -1.14 -7.42
CA GLU A 101 -18.42 -1.40 -8.62
C GLU A 101 -19.57 -2.36 -8.30
N ALA A 102 -19.32 -3.39 -7.48
CA ALA A 102 -20.32 -4.41 -7.16
C ALA A 102 -21.49 -3.86 -6.34
N SER A 103 -21.20 -3.06 -5.29
CA SER A 103 -22.24 -2.52 -4.40
C SER A 103 -22.73 -1.13 -4.79
N GLY A 104 -22.01 -0.42 -5.66
CA GLY A 104 -22.24 0.99 -5.96
C GLY A 104 -21.92 1.94 -4.79
N LYS A 105 -21.51 1.42 -3.64
CA LYS A 105 -21.19 2.21 -2.44
C LYS A 105 -19.97 3.09 -2.70
N GLN A 106 -20.07 4.36 -2.37
CA GLN A 106 -18.98 5.32 -2.44
C GLN A 106 -18.65 5.83 -1.04
N LEU A 107 -17.37 5.82 -0.71
CA LEU A 107 -16.81 6.41 0.51
C LEU A 107 -15.96 7.62 0.12
N SER A 108 -15.77 8.53 1.07
CA SER A 108 -14.94 9.73 0.90
C SER A 108 -14.19 10.06 2.19
N GLY A 109 -13.17 10.93 2.10
CA GLY A 109 -12.41 11.36 3.27
C GLY A 109 -11.71 10.21 4.00
N ASP A 110 -11.73 10.24 5.32
CA ASP A 110 -11.02 9.27 6.16
C ASP A 110 -11.52 7.84 5.97
N ASP A 111 -12.82 7.62 5.82
CA ASP A 111 -13.41 6.30 5.58
C ASP A 111 -12.87 5.67 4.27
N ALA A 112 -12.70 6.49 3.22
CA ALA A 112 -12.12 6.04 1.97
C ALA A 112 -10.63 5.72 2.11
N GLU A 113 -9.86 6.51 2.87
CA GLU A 113 -8.44 6.26 3.15
C GLU A 113 -8.23 4.99 3.97
N ASP A 114 -9.06 4.76 4.98
CA ASP A 114 -8.96 3.59 5.85
C ASP A 114 -9.33 2.30 5.11
N LEU A 115 -10.41 2.33 4.31
CA LEU A 115 -10.74 1.18 3.47
C LEU A 115 -9.67 0.93 2.40
N LEU A 116 -9.14 1.98 1.77
CA LEU A 116 -8.05 1.84 0.80
C LEU A 116 -6.83 1.17 1.46
N ALA A 117 -6.44 1.61 2.67
CA ALA A 117 -5.33 1.02 3.41
C ALA A 117 -5.54 -0.49 3.64
N GLN A 118 -6.74 -0.91 4.03
CA GLN A 118 -7.09 -2.33 4.19
C GLN A 118 -7.04 -3.11 2.87
N LEU A 119 -7.49 -2.50 1.76
CA LEU A 119 -7.47 -3.15 0.45
C LEU A 119 -6.05 -3.35 -0.10
N VAL A 120 -5.13 -2.44 0.21
CA VAL A 120 -3.71 -2.53 -0.19
C VAL A 120 -2.82 -3.24 0.84
N GLY A 121 -3.38 -3.69 1.97
CA GLY A 121 -2.68 -4.49 2.98
C GLY A 121 -1.73 -3.68 3.88
N VAL A 122 -2.06 -2.42 4.17
CA VAL A 122 -1.28 -1.57 5.08
C VAL A 122 -2.13 -1.11 6.25
N LYS A 123 -1.50 -0.85 7.41
CA LYS A 123 -2.21 -0.44 8.63
C LYS A 123 -2.98 0.88 8.45
N LYS A 124 -2.43 1.83 7.70
CA LYS A 124 -3.08 3.12 7.40
C LYS A 124 -2.38 3.87 6.26
N SER A 125 -3.10 4.76 5.59
CA SER A 125 -2.53 5.73 4.65
C SER A 125 -1.64 6.75 5.35
N LEU A 126 -0.58 7.20 4.67
CA LEU A 126 0.45 8.07 5.24
C LEU A 126 0.05 9.55 5.14
N GLY A 127 0.11 10.25 6.27
CA GLY A 127 0.08 11.71 6.30
C GLY A 127 1.46 12.33 6.04
N SER A 128 1.50 13.65 5.91
CA SER A 128 2.73 14.42 5.57
C SER A 128 3.92 14.14 6.47
N LYS A 129 3.71 14.04 7.79
CA LYS A 129 4.78 13.91 8.78
C LYS A 129 5.56 12.59 8.66
N GLN A 130 4.88 11.51 8.27
CA GLN A 130 5.47 10.17 8.17
C GLN A 130 5.87 9.81 6.73
N ALA A 131 5.37 10.57 5.75
CA ALA A 131 5.52 10.21 4.35
C ALA A 131 6.99 10.14 3.91
N SER A 132 7.82 11.08 4.30
CA SER A 132 9.22 11.13 3.87
C SER A 132 10.04 9.92 4.31
N SER A 133 9.79 9.38 5.50
CA SER A 133 10.54 8.24 6.05
C SER A 133 9.90 6.89 5.72
N VAL A 134 8.57 6.80 5.72
CA VAL A 134 7.85 5.52 5.61
C VAL A 134 7.44 5.22 4.16
N LEU A 135 7.15 6.24 3.33
CA LEU A 135 6.71 6.01 1.96
C LEU A 135 7.69 5.15 1.13
N PRO A 136 9.04 5.32 1.24
CA PRO A 136 9.98 4.47 0.52
C PRO A 136 9.89 2.99 0.91
N THR A 137 9.54 2.66 2.15
CA THR A 137 9.46 1.27 2.62
C THR A 137 8.21 0.54 2.10
N ARG A 138 7.20 1.28 1.62
CA ARG A 138 5.95 0.71 1.09
C ARG A 138 6.06 0.17 -0.35
N TRP A 139 7.26 -0.01 -0.83
CA TRP A 139 7.51 -0.65 -2.11
C TRP A 139 7.59 -2.19 -2.01
N ALA A 140 7.92 -2.71 -0.83
CA ALA A 140 8.49 -4.04 -0.66
C ALA A 140 7.68 -5.19 -1.32
N HIS A 141 6.38 -5.28 -1.14
CA HIS A 141 5.62 -6.42 -1.67
C HIS A 141 4.75 -6.11 -2.89
N LEU A 142 4.50 -4.83 -3.17
CA LEU A 142 3.70 -4.42 -4.33
C LEU A 142 4.57 -3.87 -5.48
N TRP A 143 5.73 -3.31 -5.15
CA TRP A 143 6.57 -2.56 -6.08
C TRP A 143 8.04 -2.84 -5.81
N VAL A 144 8.82 -3.00 -6.86
CA VAL A 144 10.28 -3.06 -6.79
C VAL A 144 10.84 -1.82 -7.45
N MET A 145 11.52 -0.97 -6.68
CA MET A 145 12.19 0.21 -7.22
C MET A 145 13.39 -0.19 -8.07
N GLN A 146 13.71 0.64 -9.05
CA GLN A 146 14.95 0.50 -9.83
C GLN A 146 16.17 0.49 -8.89
N GLY A 147 17.02 -0.50 -9.03
CA GLY A 147 18.21 -0.68 -8.19
C GLY A 147 17.97 -1.42 -6.87
N SER A 148 16.74 -1.74 -6.51
CA SER A 148 16.40 -2.41 -5.24
C SER A 148 16.16 -3.91 -5.37
N ALA A 149 16.34 -4.50 -6.54
CA ALA A 149 16.03 -5.92 -6.80
C ALA A 149 16.87 -6.92 -5.97
N GLY A 150 18.00 -6.50 -5.42
CA GLY A 150 18.87 -7.33 -4.55
C GLY A 150 18.67 -7.09 -3.06
N ASN A 151 17.80 -6.17 -2.65
CA ASN A 151 17.57 -5.87 -1.24
C ASN A 151 16.66 -6.91 -0.61
N ASN A 152 16.86 -7.19 0.69
CA ASN A 152 15.92 -8.02 1.45
C ASN A 152 14.63 -7.22 1.70
N LEU A 153 13.63 -7.48 0.86
CA LEU A 153 12.35 -6.79 0.90
C LEU A 153 11.57 -7.05 2.20
N LEU A 154 11.79 -8.20 2.83
CA LEU A 154 11.12 -8.57 4.08
C LEU A 154 11.57 -7.70 5.25
N ASP A 155 12.87 -7.40 5.35
CA ASP A 155 13.38 -6.58 6.44
C ASP A 155 12.92 -5.12 6.34
N ALA A 156 12.89 -4.56 5.13
CA ALA A 156 12.41 -3.21 4.89
C ALA A 156 10.87 -3.08 5.10
N GLY A 157 10.15 -4.16 4.88
CA GLY A 157 8.68 -4.18 4.91
C GLY A 157 8.05 -4.34 6.30
N LYS A 158 8.71 -5.04 7.23
CA LYS A 158 8.13 -5.45 8.52
C LYS A 158 7.48 -4.32 9.33
N ALA A 159 8.06 -3.14 9.34
CA ALA A 159 7.53 -1.99 10.10
C ALA A 159 6.35 -1.29 9.43
N SER A 160 6.16 -1.47 8.13
CA SER A 160 5.22 -0.69 7.31
C SER A 160 3.98 -1.46 6.89
N TYR A 161 4.07 -2.78 6.82
CA TYR A 161 2.98 -3.66 6.38
C TYR A 161 2.33 -4.35 7.57
N ASP A 162 1.06 -4.68 7.38
CA ASP A 162 0.35 -5.59 8.26
C ASP A 162 0.62 -7.03 7.80
N PHE A 163 1.70 -7.61 8.35
CA PHE A 163 2.12 -8.96 8.01
C PHE A 163 1.10 -10.00 8.44
N ASP A 164 0.40 -9.78 9.55
CA ASP A 164 -0.62 -10.71 10.04
C ASP A 164 -1.79 -10.77 9.05
N ALA A 165 -2.24 -9.62 8.56
CA ALA A 165 -3.26 -9.55 7.50
C ALA A 165 -2.76 -10.14 6.16
N LEU A 166 -1.48 -10.02 5.84
CA LEU A 166 -0.88 -10.63 4.64
C LEU A 166 -0.83 -12.16 4.75
N VAL A 167 -0.41 -12.67 5.89
CA VAL A 167 -0.38 -14.12 6.17
C VAL A 167 -1.80 -14.68 6.11
N GLU A 168 -2.76 -14.04 6.77
CA GLU A 168 -4.17 -14.41 6.72
C GLU A 168 -4.73 -14.45 5.29
N GLN A 169 -4.37 -13.45 4.46
CA GLN A 169 -4.78 -13.43 3.06
C GLN A 169 -4.13 -14.54 2.22
N LEU A 170 -2.88 -14.89 2.48
CA LEU A 170 -2.19 -16.00 1.83
C LEU A 170 -2.81 -17.34 2.24
N GLU A 171 -3.15 -17.50 3.50
CA GLU A 171 -3.83 -18.69 4.02
C GLU A 171 -5.24 -18.86 3.44
N HIS A 172 -6.00 -17.79 3.30
CA HIS A 172 -7.36 -17.80 2.73
C HIS A 172 -7.38 -17.77 1.20
N GLY A 173 -6.30 -17.35 0.55
CA GLY A 173 -6.21 -17.17 -0.91
C GLY A 173 -5.88 -18.43 -1.71
N GLY A 174 -5.86 -19.63 -1.10
CA GLY A 174 -5.67 -20.89 -1.79
C GLY A 174 -4.23 -21.25 -2.16
N GLY A 175 -3.25 -20.51 -1.68
CA GLY A 175 -1.89 -21.02 -1.53
C GLY A 175 -1.96 -22.11 -0.47
N THR A 176 -1.36 -23.28 -0.74
CA THR A 176 -1.30 -24.45 0.13
C THR A 176 -1.51 -24.04 1.59
N VAL A 177 -2.70 -24.33 2.10
CA VAL A 177 -2.98 -24.23 3.52
C VAL A 177 -1.87 -25.03 4.18
N VAL A 178 -0.90 -24.39 4.78
CA VAL A 178 -0.14 -25.01 5.84
C VAL A 178 -1.20 -25.18 6.93
N GLN A 179 -1.95 -26.28 6.82
CA GLN A 179 -2.79 -26.72 7.92
C GLN A 179 -1.82 -26.86 9.08
N GLN A 180 -1.83 -25.88 9.96
CA GLN A 180 -1.22 -26.09 11.27
C GLN A 180 -1.85 -27.38 11.78
N SER A 181 -1.05 -28.42 11.84
CA SER A 181 -1.54 -29.68 12.37
C SER A 181 -2.00 -29.40 13.81
N ILE A 182 -2.94 -30.21 14.31
CA ILE A 182 -3.34 -30.13 15.74
C ILE A 182 -2.09 -30.17 16.64
N HIS A 183 -1.04 -30.83 16.17
CA HIS A 183 0.26 -30.88 16.85
C HIS A 183 0.99 -29.52 16.84
N ASP A 184 0.96 -28.78 15.73
CA ASP A 184 1.58 -27.44 15.63
C ASP A 184 0.86 -26.43 16.52
N GLN A 185 -0.46 -26.49 16.59
CA GLN A 185 -1.27 -25.66 17.50
C GLN A 185 -0.96 -26.00 18.97
N TYR A 186 -0.80 -27.29 19.26
CA TYR A 186 -0.40 -27.72 20.61
C TYR A 186 0.98 -27.22 20.98
N VAL A 187 1.98 -27.38 20.11
CA VAL A 187 3.35 -26.88 20.31
C VAL A 187 3.38 -25.35 20.46
N ALA A 188 2.68 -24.62 19.60
CA ALA A 188 2.57 -23.17 19.71
C ALA A 188 1.96 -22.72 21.04
N LYS A 189 0.91 -23.42 21.51
CA LYS A 189 0.30 -23.16 22.82
C LYS A 189 1.28 -23.42 23.97
N GLN A 190 2.04 -24.51 23.91
CA GLN A 190 3.06 -24.83 24.95
C GLN A 190 4.17 -23.77 24.99
N ILE A 191 4.65 -23.32 23.82
CA ILE A 191 5.67 -22.28 23.72
C ILE A 191 5.14 -20.96 24.28
N ASN A 192 3.93 -20.54 23.92
CA ASN A 192 3.34 -19.31 24.43
C ASN A 192 3.13 -19.36 25.94
N THR A 193 2.65 -20.48 26.48
CA THR A 193 2.51 -20.68 27.91
C THR A 193 3.88 -20.56 28.62
N ALA A 194 4.90 -21.21 28.07
CA ALA A 194 6.25 -21.13 28.64
C ALA A 194 6.84 -19.70 28.58
N ILE A 195 6.55 -18.97 27.52
CA ILE A 195 6.93 -17.55 27.40
C ILE A 195 6.19 -16.70 28.43
N GLU A 196 4.89 -16.86 28.57
CA GLU A 196 4.08 -16.10 29.54
C GLU A 196 4.48 -16.41 30.99
N GLU A 197 4.87 -17.64 31.31
CA GLU A 197 5.32 -18.04 32.61
C GLU A 197 6.68 -17.43 32.98
N ASN A 198 7.60 -17.33 32.02
CA ASN A 198 8.99 -16.99 32.28
C ASN A 198 9.37 -15.55 31.89
N PHE A 199 8.63 -14.90 31.02
CA PHE A 199 8.98 -13.58 30.51
C PHE A 199 7.90 -12.54 30.83
N THR A 200 8.31 -11.29 30.93
CA THR A 200 7.48 -10.08 30.92
C THR A 200 7.82 -9.30 29.66
N THR A 201 7.04 -8.28 29.35
CA THR A 201 7.32 -7.35 28.23
C THR A 201 8.70 -6.65 28.34
N SER A 202 9.31 -6.66 29.52
CA SER A 202 10.61 -6.03 29.81
C SER A 202 11.75 -7.02 30.06
N GLY A 203 11.51 -8.35 30.02
CA GLY A 203 12.56 -9.36 30.20
C GLY A 203 12.13 -10.55 31.06
N LEU A 204 13.08 -11.30 31.57
CA LEU A 204 12.87 -12.51 32.39
C LEU A 204 12.17 -12.17 33.70
N LYS A 205 11.20 -12.98 34.10
CA LYS A 205 10.58 -12.86 35.44
C LYS A 205 11.55 -13.25 36.53
N LYS A 206 11.54 -12.53 37.66
CA LYS A 206 12.46 -12.77 38.80
C LYS A 206 12.38 -14.20 39.41
N ASN A 207 11.31 -14.93 39.15
CA ASN A 207 11.08 -16.30 39.67
C ASN A 207 10.94 -17.30 38.52
N SER A 208 11.53 -17.06 37.38
CA SER A 208 11.49 -18.03 36.27
C SER A 208 12.37 -19.23 36.62
N ALA A 209 11.93 -20.40 36.23
CA ALA A 209 12.65 -21.65 36.41
C ALA A 209 13.79 -21.89 35.40
N LEU A 210 14.13 -20.85 34.64
CA LEU A 210 15.23 -20.82 33.66
C LEU A 210 16.46 -20.15 34.25
#